data_173f75634e7b6ba92e3d0bc268b0f849
#
_entry.id   173f75634e7b6ba92e3d0bc268b0f849
#
_cell.length_a   1.000
_cell.length_b   1.000
_cell.length_c   1.000
_cell.angle_alpha   90.00
_cell.angle_beta   90.00
_cell.angle_gamma   90.00
#
_symmetry.space_group_name_H-M   'P 1'
#
loop_
_entity.id
_entity.type
_entity.pdbx_description
1 polymer ?
#
loop_
_entity_poly.entity_id
_entity_poly.type
_entity_poly.pdbx_seq_one_letter_code
_entity_poly.pdbx_strand_id
1 'polypeptide(L)'
;MTCKRHRQPLYDQLVDILIDKIDHEYQPGDLISSERELAERYGLSRSTVRLAIQELEYLGRIVRKQGRGTFVADRLAQATNLTQSYSFTEQMKAMGRLPETTILEFCEMEADKTLSMQMGIRLGEKVLKLKRLRMADGMPMMVERSYLPARLFISLKRPLLEQKPLYDVIEQDYQQKIRVADEEFSAGIARPCDARLLGIGEGAPVLDIVRTTHNTQNDVVEFTLSVARADKFKYRISHYRDTV
;
A
#
# COMPACT_ATOMS: atom_id res chain seq x y z
N MET A 1 -42.56 -14.78 8.42
CA MET A 1 -41.80 -13.53 8.25
C MET A 1 -41.26 -13.51 6.82
N THR A 2 -41.89 -12.78 5.92
CA THR A 2 -41.54 -12.69 4.50
C THR A 2 -40.37 -11.72 4.35
N CYS A 3 -39.21 -12.23 4.00
CA CYS A 3 -38.03 -11.42 3.66
C CYS A 3 -38.35 -10.60 2.41
N LYS A 4 -38.51 -9.26 2.55
CA LYS A 4 -38.62 -8.35 1.41
C LYS A 4 -37.33 -8.45 0.60
N ARG A 5 -37.36 -9.04 -0.58
CA ARG A 5 -36.29 -8.93 -1.58
C ARG A 5 -36.11 -7.42 -1.88
N HIS A 6 -35.09 -6.80 -1.31
CA HIS A 6 -34.65 -5.50 -1.79
C HIS A 6 -34.19 -5.66 -3.24
N ARG A 7 -34.88 -5.00 -4.14
CA ARG A 7 -34.50 -4.97 -5.57
C ARG A 7 -33.18 -4.24 -5.65
N GLN A 8 -32.12 -4.96 -6.04
CA GLN A 8 -30.77 -4.42 -6.21
C GLN A 8 -30.83 -3.16 -7.09
N PRO A 9 -30.16 -2.04 -6.71
CA PRO A 9 -30.12 -0.82 -7.51
C PRO A 9 -29.62 -1.07 -8.93
N LEU A 10 -30.12 -0.32 -9.92
CA LEU A 10 -29.74 -0.54 -11.32
C LEU A 10 -28.24 -0.33 -11.58
N TYR A 11 -27.61 0.61 -10.89
CA TYR A 11 -26.16 0.79 -11.03
C TYR A 11 -25.39 -0.43 -10.52
N ASP A 12 -25.83 -1.04 -9.45
CA ASP A 12 -25.20 -2.20 -8.81
C ASP A 12 -25.35 -3.47 -9.67
N GLN A 13 -26.51 -3.64 -10.30
CA GLN A 13 -26.71 -4.69 -11.32
C GLN A 13 -25.77 -4.50 -12.52
N LEU A 14 -25.55 -3.26 -12.96
CA LEU A 14 -24.60 -2.98 -14.04
C LEU A 14 -23.16 -3.24 -13.60
N VAL A 15 -22.80 -2.99 -12.34
CA VAL A 15 -21.50 -3.33 -11.76
C VAL A 15 -21.27 -4.83 -11.86
N ASP A 16 -22.22 -5.66 -11.43
CA ASP A 16 -22.10 -7.12 -11.50
C ASP A 16 -21.91 -7.62 -12.94
N ILE A 17 -22.70 -7.12 -13.88
CA ILE A 17 -22.59 -7.46 -15.30
C ILE A 17 -21.22 -7.09 -15.88
N LEU A 18 -20.72 -5.89 -15.54
CA LEU A 18 -19.43 -5.43 -16.04
C LEU A 18 -18.27 -6.17 -15.39
N ILE A 19 -18.39 -6.56 -14.11
CA ILE A 19 -17.40 -7.41 -13.43
C ILE A 19 -17.31 -8.76 -14.15
N ASP A 20 -18.44 -9.41 -14.41
CA ASP A 20 -18.47 -10.70 -15.11
C ASP A 20 -17.81 -10.61 -16.49
N LYS A 21 -18.13 -9.56 -17.26
CA LYS A 21 -17.48 -9.32 -18.57
C LYS A 21 -15.98 -9.06 -18.44
N ILE A 22 -15.55 -8.25 -17.46
CA ILE A 22 -14.13 -7.96 -17.23
C ILE A 22 -13.38 -9.26 -16.91
N ASP A 23 -13.99 -10.15 -16.13
CA ASP A 23 -13.34 -11.39 -15.71
C ASP A 23 -13.27 -12.45 -16.82
N HIS A 24 -14.17 -12.41 -17.84
CA HIS A 24 -14.27 -13.45 -18.86
C HIS A 24 -13.98 -12.99 -20.29
N GLU A 25 -14.20 -11.70 -20.61
CA GLU A 25 -14.15 -11.21 -22.00
C GLU A 25 -13.00 -10.22 -22.27
N TYR A 26 -12.42 -9.58 -21.23
CA TYR A 26 -11.41 -8.55 -21.38
C TYR A 26 -10.04 -8.98 -20.84
N GLN A 27 -8.99 -8.39 -21.44
CA GLN A 27 -7.63 -8.49 -20.92
C GLN A 27 -7.23 -7.21 -20.16
N PRO A 28 -6.30 -7.28 -19.21
CA PRO A 28 -5.73 -6.09 -18.58
C PRO A 28 -5.22 -5.08 -19.63
N GLY A 29 -5.66 -3.83 -19.49
CA GLY A 29 -5.31 -2.76 -20.42
C GLY A 29 -6.29 -2.57 -21.59
N ASP A 30 -7.29 -3.42 -21.75
CA ASP A 30 -8.33 -3.23 -22.76
C ASP A 30 -9.19 -1.99 -22.48
N LEU A 31 -9.60 -1.32 -23.55
CA LEU A 31 -10.49 -0.17 -23.47
C LEU A 31 -11.93 -0.65 -23.24
N ILE A 32 -12.57 -0.11 -22.20
CA ILE A 32 -13.99 -0.34 -21.93
C ILE A 32 -14.84 0.68 -22.71
N SER A 33 -16.02 0.26 -23.13
CA SER A 33 -17.02 1.13 -23.76
C SER A 33 -17.26 2.40 -22.94
N SER A 34 -17.41 3.53 -23.61
CA SER A 34 -17.68 4.83 -22.97
C SER A 34 -19.00 4.85 -22.17
N GLU A 35 -19.14 5.78 -21.24
CA GLU A 35 -20.38 5.95 -20.47
C GLU A 35 -21.61 6.10 -21.39
N ARG A 36 -21.45 6.75 -22.56
CA ARG A 36 -22.51 6.91 -23.55
C ARG A 36 -22.88 5.57 -24.19
N GLU A 37 -21.93 4.81 -24.65
CA GLU A 37 -22.16 3.50 -25.28
C GLU A 37 -22.75 2.49 -24.29
N LEU A 38 -22.31 2.52 -23.03
CA LEU A 38 -22.90 1.69 -21.99
C LEU A 38 -24.34 2.09 -21.69
N ALA A 39 -24.67 3.41 -21.63
CA ALA A 39 -26.01 3.89 -21.42
C ALA A 39 -26.96 3.44 -22.55
N GLU A 40 -26.51 3.54 -23.81
CA GLU A 40 -27.25 3.07 -24.98
C GLU A 40 -27.45 1.55 -24.98
N ARG A 41 -26.37 0.79 -24.72
CA ARG A 41 -26.38 -0.69 -24.73
C ARG A 41 -27.29 -1.31 -23.66
N TYR A 42 -27.29 -0.73 -22.45
CA TYR A 42 -28.05 -1.29 -21.32
C TYR A 42 -29.39 -0.55 -21.05
N GLY A 43 -29.71 0.47 -21.83
CA GLY A 43 -30.96 1.25 -21.67
C GLY A 43 -31.00 2.01 -20.32
N LEU A 44 -29.85 2.45 -19.81
CA LEU A 44 -29.73 3.09 -18.51
C LEU A 44 -29.44 4.60 -18.65
N SER A 45 -29.77 5.37 -17.59
CA SER A 45 -29.40 6.78 -17.56
C SER A 45 -27.88 6.94 -17.46
N ARG A 46 -27.31 8.02 -18.01
CA ARG A 46 -25.88 8.35 -17.90
C ARG A 46 -25.42 8.48 -16.45
N SER A 47 -26.29 8.97 -15.55
CA SER A 47 -25.99 9.07 -14.12
C SER A 47 -25.83 7.69 -13.47
N THR A 48 -26.71 6.74 -13.81
CA THR A 48 -26.63 5.34 -13.35
C THR A 48 -25.35 4.67 -13.82
N VAL A 49 -25.00 4.84 -15.10
CA VAL A 49 -23.76 4.29 -15.67
C VAL A 49 -22.53 4.94 -15.01
N ARG A 50 -22.56 6.25 -14.78
CA ARG A 50 -21.45 6.95 -14.11
C ARG A 50 -21.20 6.41 -12.70
N LEU A 51 -22.28 6.16 -11.93
CA LEU A 51 -22.17 5.54 -10.59
C LEU A 51 -21.55 4.14 -10.69
N ALA A 52 -21.99 3.32 -11.64
CA ALA A 52 -21.41 1.98 -11.84
C ALA A 52 -19.93 2.05 -12.23
N ILE A 53 -19.53 2.97 -13.10
CA ILE A 53 -18.13 3.17 -13.47
C ILE A 53 -17.30 3.69 -12.29
N GLN A 54 -17.86 4.57 -11.45
CA GLN A 54 -17.19 5.02 -10.23
C GLN A 54 -16.97 3.87 -9.23
N GLU A 55 -17.98 3.01 -9.09
CA GLU A 55 -17.88 1.84 -8.22
C GLU A 55 -16.83 0.85 -8.75
N LEU A 56 -16.82 0.56 -10.06
CA LEU A 56 -15.79 -0.30 -10.67
C LEU A 56 -14.38 0.28 -10.52
N GLU A 57 -14.22 1.59 -10.60
CA GLU A 57 -12.96 2.28 -10.36
C GLU A 57 -12.55 2.18 -8.88
N TYR A 58 -13.50 2.36 -7.95
CA TYR A 58 -13.32 2.17 -6.51
C TYR A 58 -12.91 0.71 -6.19
N LEU A 59 -13.57 -0.26 -6.82
CA LEU A 59 -13.22 -1.68 -6.70
C LEU A 59 -11.88 -2.05 -7.39
N GLY A 60 -11.25 -1.09 -8.07
CA GLY A 60 -9.99 -1.29 -8.79
C GLY A 60 -10.12 -2.26 -9.96
N ARG A 61 -11.30 -2.34 -10.58
CA ARG A 61 -11.55 -3.15 -11.78
C ARG A 61 -11.17 -2.43 -13.06
N ILE A 62 -11.24 -1.11 -13.02
CA ILE A 62 -10.94 -0.23 -14.14
C ILE A 62 -10.09 0.96 -13.69
N VAL A 63 -9.44 1.62 -14.63
CA VAL A 63 -8.67 2.85 -14.44
C VAL A 63 -9.06 3.87 -15.52
N ARG A 64 -9.33 5.11 -15.11
CA ARG A 64 -9.59 6.22 -16.05
C ARG A 64 -8.26 6.89 -16.41
N LYS A 65 -8.01 7.06 -17.70
CA LYS A 65 -6.88 7.85 -18.21
C LYS A 65 -7.44 9.09 -18.87
N GLN A 66 -7.13 10.27 -18.32
CA GLN A 66 -7.68 11.53 -18.81
C GLN A 66 -7.42 11.71 -20.31
N GLY A 67 -8.47 12.03 -21.07
CA GLY A 67 -8.43 12.18 -22.53
C GLY A 67 -8.23 10.87 -23.33
N ARG A 68 -8.02 9.73 -22.68
CA ARG A 68 -7.73 8.44 -23.36
C ARG A 68 -8.82 7.38 -23.18
N GLY A 69 -9.68 7.54 -22.16
CA GLY A 69 -10.78 6.62 -21.89
C GLY A 69 -10.66 5.84 -20.60
N THR A 70 -11.49 4.81 -20.45
CA THR A 70 -11.55 3.91 -19.30
C THR A 70 -11.02 2.55 -19.71
N PHE A 71 -10.07 2.01 -18.97
CA PHE A 71 -9.38 0.77 -19.29
C PHE A 71 -9.58 -0.26 -18.17
N VAL A 72 -9.57 -1.54 -18.53
CA VAL A 72 -9.51 -2.63 -17.55
C VAL A 72 -8.22 -2.50 -16.76
N ALA A 73 -8.34 -2.49 -15.45
CA ALA A 73 -7.19 -2.39 -14.58
C ALA A 73 -6.38 -3.69 -14.61
N ASP A 74 -5.07 -3.56 -14.71
CA ASP A 74 -4.19 -4.68 -14.46
C ASP A 74 -4.15 -4.96 -12.95
N ARG A 75 -4.97 -5.91 -12.51
CA ARG A 75 -5.04 -6.31 -11.10
C ARG A 75 -3.73 -6.95 -10.62
N LEU A 76 -2.94 -7.48 -11.56
CA LEU A 76 -1.63 -8.07 -11.26
C LEU A 76 -0.59 -6.96 -11.03
N ALA A 77 -0.62 -5.91 -11.85
CA ALA A 77 0.26 -4.75 -11.69
C ALA A 77 -0.10 -3.87 -10.49
N GLN A 78 -1.34 -3.93 -9.98
CA GLN A 78 -1.78 -3.14 -8.81
C GLN A 78 -1.61 -3.86 -7.48
N ALA A 79 -1.37 -5.17 -7.48
CA ALA A 79 -1.16 -5.95 -6.28
C ALA A 79 0.33 -6.03 -5.95
N THR A 80 0.70 -5.53 -4.80
CA THR A 80 2.04 -5.71 -4.25
C THR A 80 2.31 -7.18 -4.02
N ASN A 81 3.32 -7.74 -4.68
CA ASN A 81 3.74 -9.11 -4.44
C ASN A 81 4.64 -9.15 -3.19
N LEU A 82 4.11 -9.65 -2.08
CA LEU A 82 4.81 -9.73 -0.79
C LEU A 82 6.11 -10.55 -0.86
N THR A 83 6.26 -11.42 -1.87
CA THR A 83 7.41 -12.31 -1.97
C THR A 83 8.60 -11.71 -2.73
N GLN A 84 8.42 -10.57 -3.43
CA GLN A 84 9.45 -10.06 -4.35
C GLN A 84 10.19 -8.82 -3.86
N SER A 85 9.60 -7.99 -3.02
CA SER A 85 10.29 -6.80 -2.49
C SER A 85 9.63 -6.29 -1.21
N TYR A 86 10.44 -6.07 -0.20
CA TYR A 86 10.06 -5.44 1.07
C TYR A 86 10.21 -3.90 1.04
N SER A 87 10.72 -3.32 -0.06
CA SER A 87 10.91 -1.88 -0.22
C SER A 87 9.72 -1.22 -0.93
N PHE A 88 9.03 -0.29 -0.26
CA PHE A 88 7.97 0.53 -0.87
C PHE A 88 8.44 1.18 -2.18
N THR A 89 9.66 1.71 -2.20
CA THR A 89 10.23 2.37 -3.39
C THR A 89 10.29 1.41 -4.57
N GLU A 90 10.83 0.22 -4.35
CA GLU A 90 10.95 -0.80 -5.40
C GLU A 90 9.58 -1.32 -5.84
N GLN A 91 8.67 -1.52 -4.90
CA GLN A 91 7.29 -1.91 -5.20
C GLN A 91 6.58 -0.90 -6.09
N MET A 92 6.66 0.39 -5.77
CA MET A 92 6.02 1.45 -6.57
C MET A 92 6.65 1.55 -7.96
N LYS A 93 7.97 1.46 -8.07
CA LYS A 93 8.68 1.43 -9.36
C LYS A 93 8.27 0.22 -10.21
N ALA A 94 8.19 -0.97 -9.62
CA ALA A 94 7.76 -2.19 -10.30
C ALA A 94 6.31 -2.07 -10.84
N MET A 95 5.47 -1.28 -10.16
CA MET A 95 4.11 -0.95 -10.60
C MET A 95 4.06 0.20 -11.63
N GLY A 96 5.20 0.73 -12.08
CA GLY A 96 5.28 1.87 -12.98
C GLY A 96 4.83 3.19 -12.37
N ARG A 97 4.81 3.28 -11.03
CA ARG A 97 4.42 4.48 -10.29
C ARG A 97 5.65 5.25 -9.82
N LEU A 98 5.50 6.56 -9.63
CA LEU A 98 6.55 7.43 -9.14
C LEU A 98 6.52 7.50 -7.59
N PRO A 99 7.47 6.83 -6.88
CA PRO A 99 7.52 6.89 -5.43
C PRO A 99 8.17 8.19 -4.96
N GLU A 100 7.57 8.80 -3.94
CA GLU A 100 8.10 9.97 -3.24
C GLU A 100 8.11 9.71 -1.73
N THR A 101 9.06 10.34 -1.03
CA THR A 101 9.19 10.21 0.42
C THR A 101 9.43 11.56 1.05
N THR A 102 8.58 11.92 2.02
CA THR A 102 8.80 13.10 2.88
C THR A 102 9.19 12.62 4.28
N ILE A 103 10.36 13.02 4.75
CA ILE A 103 10.78 12.77 6.13
C ILE A 103 10.10 13.79 7.05
N LEU A 104 9.21 13.30 7.90
CA LEU A 104 8.44 14.10 8.85
C LEU A 104 9.20 14.32 10.16
N GLU A 105 9.95 13.31 10.61
CA GLU A 105 10.72 13.33 11.87
C GLU A 105 11.95 12.44 11.71
N PHE A 106 13.08 12.90 12.23
CA PHE A 106 14.30 12.11 12.40
C PHE A 106 15.01 12.56 13.67
N CYS A 107 15.09 11.68 14.66
CA CYS A 107 15.71 11.98 15.95
C CYS A 107 16.27 10.71 16.60
N GLU A 108 17.20 10.89 17.54
CA GLU A 108 17.66 9.84 18.46
C GLU A 108 16.75 9.81 19.67
N MET A 109 16.40 8.62 20.16
CA MET A 109 15.63 8.41 21.39
C MET A 109 16.09 7.15 22.10
N GLU A 110 15.68 6.98 23.36
CA GLU A 110 15.90 5.74 24.10
C GLU A 110 14.78 4.73 23.83
N ALA A 111 15.16 3.46 23.72
CA ALA A 111 14.22 2.37 23.55
C ALA A 111 13.37 2.18 24.81
N ASP A 112 12.07 2.27 24.67
CA ASP A 112 11.11 1.88 25.69
C ASP A 112 11.00 0.33 25.77
N LYS A 113 10.14 -0.16 26.69
CA LYS A 113 9.94 -1.59 26.88
C LYS A 113 9.47 -2.29 25.59
N THR A 114 8.61 -1.65 24.81
CA THR A 114 8.07 -2.22 23.58
C THR A 114 9.16 -2.37 22.53
N LEU A 115 9.91 -1.31 22.26
CA LEU A 115 11.03 -1.33 21.32
C LEU A 115 12.12 -2.30 21.75
N SER A 116 12.46 -2.32 23.07
CA SER A 116 13.42 -3.26 23.63
C SER A 116 13.04 -4.72 23.33
N MET A 117 11.78 -5.09 23.52
CA MET A 117 11.28 -6.44 23.24
C MET A 117 11.26 -6.76 21.75
N GLN A 118 10.75 -5.84 20.93
CA GLN A 118 10.59 -6.06 19.47
C GLN A 118 11.93 -6.11 18.74
N MET A 119 12.89 -5.33 19.18
CA MET A 119 14.19 -5.23 18.53
C MET A 119 15.27 -6.10 19.18
N GLY A 120 14.99 -6.77 20.31
CA GLY A 120 15.97 -7.57 21.04
C GLY A 120 17.15 -6.75 21.59
N ILE A 121 16.94 -5.48 21.92
CA ILE A 121 17.91 -4.54 22.47
C ILE A 121 17.64 -4.24 23.95
N ARG A 122 18.58 -3.60 24.63
CA ARG A 122 18.39 -3.26 26.05
C ARG A 122 17.40 -2.11 26.21
N LEU A 123 16.65 -2.11 27.32
CA LEU A 123 15.85 -0.99 27.73
C LEU A 123 16.75 0.27 27.89
N GLY A 124 16.35 1.40 27.33
CA GLY A 124 17.15 2.63 27.32
C GLY A 124 18.26 2.66 26.28
N GLU A 125 18.47 1.58 25.51
CA GLU A 125 19.43 1.63 24.40
C GLU A 125 18.99 2.65 23.34
N LYS A 126 19.96 3.37 22.75
CA LYS A 126 19.68 4.41 21.77
C LYS A 126 19.20 3.84 20.45
N VAL A 127 18.11 4.39 19.92
CA VAL A 127 17.54 4.11 18.62
C VAL A 127 17.33 5.40 17.84
N LEU A 128 17.46 5.32 16.52
CA LEU A 128 17.10 6.38 15.59
C LEU A 128 15.66 6.18 15.17
N LYS A 129 14.79 7.15 15.46
CA LYS A 129 13.41 7.20 15.02
C LYS A 129 13.32 7.97 13.71
N LEU A 130 12.73 7.36 12.70
CA LEU A 130 12.49 7.93 11.37
C LEU A 130 11.00 7.85 11.04
N LYS A 131 10.30 8.98 10.98
CA LYS A 131 8.91 9.06 10.53
C LYS A 131 8.84 9.59 9.11
N ARG A 132 8.17 8.87 8.22
CA ARG A 132 8.05 9.20 6.80
C ARG A 132 6.61 9.18 6.33
N LEU A 133 6.28 10.09 5.42
CA LEU A 133 5.10 9.99 4.57
C LEU A 133 5.56 9.45 3.22
N ARG A 134 4.97 8.31 2.83
CA ARG A 134 5.25 7.64 1.55
C ARG A 134 4.14 7.99 0.57
N MET A 135 4.52 8.47 -0.59
CA MET A 135 3.59 8.88 -1.64
C MET A 135 3.89 8.12 -2.93
N ALA A 136 2.88 8.01 -3.77
CA ALA A 136 3.03 7.50 -5.12
C ALA A 136 2.18 8.36 -6.07
N ASP A 137 2.80 8.88 -7.14
CA ASP A 137 2.18 9.81 -8.09
C ASP A 137 1.57 11.04 -7.39
N GLY A 138 2.29 11.61 -6.41
CA GLY A 138 1.83 12.75 -5.60
C GLY A 138 0.73 12.45 -4.58
N MET A 139 0.28 11.19 -4.47
CA MET A 139 -0.79 10.78 -3.56
C MET A 139 -0.21 10.14 -2.28
N PRO A 140 -0.62 10.59 -1.07
CA PRO A 140 -0.26 9.92 0.18
C PRO A 140 -0.77 8.48 0.21
N MET A 141 0.13 7.55 0.53
CA MET A 141 -0.15 6.12 0.53
C MET A 141 -0.02 5.51 1.93
N MET A 142 1.05 5.88 2.65
CA MET A 142 1.41 5.25 3.91
C MET A 142 2.21 6.20 4.80
N VAL A 143 1.98 6.13 6.11
CA VAL A 143 2.83 6.73 7.14
C VAL A 143 3.64 5.63 7.80
N GLU A 144 4.97 5.75 7.77
CA GLU A 144 5.90 4.78 8.38
C GLU A 144 6.59 5.41 9.59
N ARG A 145 6.81 4.60 10.63
CA ARG A 145 7.61 4.92 11.82
C ARG A 145 8.63 3.81 11.98
N SER A 146 9.85 4.07 11.50
CA SER A 146 10.97 3.12 11.56
C SER A 146 11.87 3.43 12.74
N TYR A 147 12.35 2.40 13.41
CA TYR A 147 13.30 2.46 14.51
C TYR A 147 14.53 1.62 14.14
N LEU A 148 15.71 2.23 14.21
CA LEU A 148 16.97 1.58 13.88
C LEU A 148 17.89 1.61 15.10
N PRO A 149 18.59 0.53 15.49
CA PRO A 149 19.55 0.53 16.58
C PRO A 149 20.68 1.52 16.28
N ALA A 150 20.84 2.59 17.09
CA ALA A 150 21.82 3.65 16.81
C ALA A 150 23.27 3.12 16.72
N ARG A 151 23.59 2.02 17.43
CA ARG A 151 24.90 1.36 17.39
C ARG A 151 25.31 0.85 16.01
N LEU A 152 24.33 0.47 15.16
CA LEU A 152 24.58 -0.01 13.80
C LEU A 152 24.67 1.11 12.77
N PHE A 153 24.15 2.30 13.09
CA PHE A 153 24.01 3.42 12.17
C PHE A 153 24.70 4.68 12.70
N ILE A 154 25.95 4.51 13.11
CA ILE A 154 26.76 5.62 13.68
C ILE A 154 26.84 6.76 12.68
N SER A 155 26.55 7.99 13.16
CA SER A 155 26.58 9.22 12.35
C SER A 155 25.58 9.27 11.19
N LEU A 156 24.56 8.42 11.15
CA LEU A 156 23.48 8.54 10.19
C LEU A 156 22.78 9.91 10.37
N LYS A 157 22.66 10.64 9.27
CA LYS A 157 22.04 11.98 9.26
C LYS A 157 20.91 12.04 8.24
N ARG A 158 19.92 12.87 8.53
CA ARG A 158 18.75 13.10 7.70
C ARG A 158 19.05 13.37 6.21
N PRO A 159 20.06 14.18 5.80
CA PRO A 159 20.33 14.45 4.39
C PRO A 159 20.63 13.18 3.57
N LEU A 160 21.25 12.15 4.16
CA LEU A 160 21.50 10.89 3.45
C LEU A 160 20.20 10.15 3.15
N LEU A 161 19.26 10.15 4.08
CA LEU A 161 17.93 9.54 3.94
C LEU A 161 17.00 10.31 2.99
N GLU A 162 17.28 11.58 2.73
CA GLU A 162 16.58 12.39 1.72
C GLU A 162 17.08 12.11 0.30
N GLN A 163 18.32 11.65 0.16
CA GLN A 163 18.97 11.37 -1.13
C GLN A 163 18.81 9.92 -1.59
N LYS A 164 18.76 8.97 -0.64
CA LYS A 164 18.75 7.53 -0.92
C LYS A 164 17.58 6.83 -0.22
N PRO A 165 17.02 5.77 -0.79
CA PRO A 165 16.10 4.87 -0.09
C PRO A 165 16.74 4.28 1.17
N LEU A 166 15.93 4.06 2.22
CA LEU A 166 16.44 3.57 3.51
C LEU A 166 17.21 2.25 3.38
N TYR A 167 16.71 1.31 2.59
CA TYR A 167 17.36 0.01 2.43
C TYR A 167 18.70 0.11 1.69
N ASP A 168 18.83 1.01 0.72
CA ASP A 168 20.12 1.30 0.08
C ASP A 168 21.13 1.84 1.10
N VAL A 169 20.68 2.73 1.99
CA VAL A 169 21.51 3.24 3.10
C VAL A 169 21.92 2.10 4.03
N ILE A 170 20.98 1.26 4.47
CA ILE A 170 21.24 0.13 5.36
C ILE A 170 22.30 -0.80 4.77
N GLU A 171 22.13 -1.20 3.51
CA GLU A 171 23.00 -2.20 2.88
C GLU A 171 24.30 -1.63 2.33
N GLN A 172 24.23 -0.47 1.62
CA GLN A 172 25.41 0.06 0.92
C GLN A 172 26.28 0.96 1.78
N ASP A 173 25.66 1.85 2.58
CA ASP A 173 26.43 2.81 3.38
C ASP A 173 26.82 2.22 4.75
N TYR A 174 25.98 1.35 5.34
CA TYR A 174 26.23 0.75 6.66
C TYR A 174 26.55 -0.73 6.63
N GLN A 175 26.63 -1.35 5.45
CA GLN A 175 27.03 -2.76 5.24
C GLN A 175 26.17 -3.75 6.04
N GLN A 176 24.95 -3.38 6.37
CA GLN A 176 23.99 -4.26 7.04
C GLN A 176 23.22 -5.07 5.99
N LYS A 177 23.83 -6.19 5.53
CA LYS A 177 23.20 -7.04 4.53
C LYS A 177 21.92 -7.67 5.09
N ILE A 178 20.78 -7.37 4.46
CA ILE A 178 19.47 -7.85 4.89
C ILE A 178 19.33 -9.34 4.51
N ARG A 179 18.86 -10.14 5.46
CA ARG A 179 18.57 -11.56 5.28
C ARG A 179 17.07 -11.83 5.15
N VAL A 180 16.26 -11.20 6.01
CA VAL A 180 14.81 -11.41 6.04
C VAL A 180 14.12 -10.15 6.60
N ALA A 181 12.96 -9.88 6.06
CA ALA A 181 12.01 -8.90 6.61
C ALA A 181 10.68 -9.63 6.86
N ASP A 182 10.32 -9.78 8.13
CA ASP A 182 9.04 -10.37 8.54
C ASP A 182 8.00 -9.28 8.62
N GLU A 183 6.82 -9.51 8.04
CA GLU A 183 5.73 -8.55 8.03
C GLU A 183 4.44 -9.16 8.58
N GLU A 184 3.79 -8.43 9.48
CA GLU A 184 2.46 -8.74 9.99
C GLU A 184 1.46 -7.68 9.51
N PHE A 185 0.31 -8.11 9.02
CA PHE A 185 -0.74 -7.26 8.50
C PHE A 185 -2.00 -7.40 9.35
N SER A 186 -2.56 -6.28 9.75
CA SER A 186 -3.84 -6.25 10.46
C SER A 186 -4.74 -5.13 9.98
N ALA A 187 -6.05 -5.34 10.06
CA ALA A 187 -7.01 -4.29 9.78
C ALA A 187 -7.05 -3.29 10.94
N GLY A 188 -7.07 -2.00 10.61
CA GLY A 188 -7.12 -0.90 11.56
C GLY A 188 -8.05 0.23 11.13
N ILE A 189 -8.14 1.24 11.96
CA ILE A 189 -8.83 2.50 11.67
C ILE A 189 -7.85 3.66 11.83
N ALA A 190 -7.94 4.63 10.93
CA ALA A 190 -7.05 5.79 10.90
C ALA A 190 -7.23 6.65 12.16
N ARG A 191 -6.14 6.84 12.92
CA ARG A 191 -6.11 7.80 14.03
C ARG A 191 -6.06 9.22 13.47
N PRO A 192 -6.55 10.25 14.21
CA PRO A 192 -6.62 11.63 13.71
C PRO A 192 -5.33 12.16 13.10
N CYS A 193 -4.18 11.83 13.71
CA CYS A 193 -2.87 12.28 13.22
C CYS A 193 -2.46 11.63 11.89
N ASP A 194 -2.75 10.34 11.71
CA ASP A 194 -2.43 9.60 10.49
C ASP A 194 -3.44 9.91 9.38
N ALA A 195 -4.71 10.04 9.72
CA ALA A 195 -5.77 10.45 8.80
C ALA A 195 -5.43 11.78 8.10
N ARG A 196 -4.99 12.79 8.85
CA ARG A 196 -4.54 14.09 8.31
C ARG A 196 -3.39 13.95 7.33
N LEU A 197 -2.37 13.16 7.68
CA LEU A 197 -1.19 12.94 6.83
C LEU A 197 -1.54 12.18 5.54
N LEU A 198 -2.47 11.24 5.64
CA LEU A 198 -2.90 10.40 4.52
C LEU A 198 -3.98 11.06 3.66
N GLY A 199 -4.55 12.20 4.08
CA GLY A 199 -5.65 12.87 3.38
C GLY A 199 -6.94 12.04 3.33
N ILE A 200 -7.25 11.30 4.42
CA ILE A 200 -8.45 10.46 4.57
C ILE A 200 -9.24 10.89 5.81
N GLY A 201 -10.49 10.43 5.91
CA GLY A 201 -11.32 10.69 7.09
C GLY A 201 -10.79 10.03 8.35
N GLU A 202 -11.02 10.62 9.51
CA GLU A 202 -10.78 9.96 10.80
C GLU A 202 -11.65 8.71 10.90
N GLY A 203 -11.09 7.61 11.41
CA GLY A 203 -11.78 6.32 11.47
C GLY A 203 -11.90 5.59 10.12
N ALA A 204 -11.37 6.14 9.03
CA ALA A 204 -11.32 5.43 7.75
C ALA A 204 -10.53 4.12 7.89
N PRO A 205 -10.90 3.06 7.14
CA PRO A 205 -10.16 1.80 7.14
C PRO A 205 -8.71 1.99 6.71
N VAL A 206 -7.79 1.38 7.44
CA VAL A 206 -6.37 1.31 7.13
C VAL A 206 -5.86 -0.11 7.29
N LEU A 207 -4.69 -0.36 6.72
CA LEU A 207 -3.92 -1.56 6.95
C LEU A 207 -2.75 -1.18 7.88
N ASP A 208 -2.73 -1.73 9.06
CA ASP A 208 -1.61 -1.63 9.98
C ASP A 208 -0.60 -2.71 9.64
N ILE A 209 0.66 -2.31 9.45
CA ILE A 209 1.76 -3.20 9.06
C ILE A 209 2.86 -3.07 10.10
N VAL A 210 3.26 -4.20 10.67
CA VAL A 210 4.43 -4.31 11.54
C VAL A 210 5.51 -5.05 10.78
N ARG A 211 6.71 -4.48 10.67
CA ARG A 211 7.84 -5.11 10.00
C ARG A 211 9.04 -5.18 10.93
N THR A 212 9.68 -6.35 10.96
CA THR A 212 10.96 -6.56 11.63
C THR A 212 11.97 -7.07 10.61
N THR A 213 13.06 -6.32 10.40
CA THR A 213 14.09 -6.62 9.40
C THR A 213 15.37 -7.09 10.10
N HIS A 214 15.88 -8.25 9.68
CA HIS A 214 17.08 -8.86 10.23
C HIS A 214 18.21 -8.88 9.21
N ASN A 215 19.43 -8.62 9.67
CA ASN A 215 20.65 -8.80 8.88
C ASN A 215 21.12 -10.25 8.83
N THR A 216 22.24 -10.49 8.15
CA THR A 216 22.86 -11.83 8.05
C THR A 216 23.42 -12.35 9.38
N GLN A 217 23.66 -11.52 10.37
CA GLN A 217 24.04 -11.88 11.74
C GLN A 217 22.84 -12.15 12.66
N ASN A 218 21.62 -12.02 12.12
CA ASN A 218 20.37 -12.15 12.85
C ASN A 218 20.09 -10.99 13.84
N ASP A 219 20.79 -9.86 13.72
CA ASP A 219 20.44 -8.65 14.44
C ASP A 219 19.21 -7.99 13.81
N VAL A 220 18.34 -7.43 14.62
CA VAL A 220 17.26 -6.53 14.11
C VAL A 220 17.89 -5.21 13.71
N VAL A 221 17.86 -4.91 12.44
CA VAL A 221 18.40 -3.65 11.88
C VAL A 221 17.32 -2.57 11.72
N GLU A 222 16.06 -2.98 11.62
CA GLU A 222 14.91 -2.09 11.52
C GLU A 222 13.68 -2.73 12.14
N PHE A 223 12.93 -1.94 12.91
CA PHE A 223 11.56 -2.24 13.34
C PHE A 223 10.66 -1.11 12.86
N THR A 224 9.59 -1.42 12.11
CA THR A 224 8.74 -0.40 11.48
C THR A 224 7.28 -0.67 11.76
N LEU A 225 6.58 0.40 12.14
CA LEU A 225 5.13 0.47 12.26
C LEU A 225 4.60 1.35 11.13
N SER A 226 3.75 0.81 10.28
CA SER A 226 3.17 1.53 9.14
C SER A 226 1.66 1.54 9.20
N VAL A 227 1.08 2.65 8.76
CA VAL A 227 -0.37 2.82 8.57
C VAL A 227 -0.58 3.13 7.10
N ALA A 228 -1.13 2.18 6.35
CA ALA A 228 -1.37 2.29 4.92
C ALA A 228 -2.85 2.48 4.61
N ARG A 229 -3.17 3.25 3.58
CA ARG A 229 -4.55 3.45 3.10
C ARG A 229 -5.10 2.14 2.54
N ALA A 230 -6.17 1.60 3.14
CA ALA A 230 -6.79 0.34 2.70
C ALA A 230 -7.43 0.44 1.29
N ASP A 231 -7.83 1.65 0.85
CA ASP A 231 -8.39 1.90 -0.47
C ASP A 231 -7.32 1.93 -1.59
N LYS A 232 -6.02 1.96 -1.24
CA LYS A 232 -4.91 2.08 -2.19
C LYS A 232 -3.94 0.90 -2.14
N PHE A 233 -3.90 0.14 -1.05
CA PHE A 233 -3.03 -1.02 -0.92
C PHE A 233 -3.80 -2.31 -1.12
N LYS A 234 -3.28 -3.15 -2.02
CA LYS A 234 -3.73 -4.53 -2.21
C LYS A 234 -2.50 -5.44 -2.16
N TYR A 235 -2.48 -6.33 -1.21
CA TYR A 235 -1.45 -7.35 -1.14
C TYR A 235 -1.92 -8.63 -1.81
N ARG A 236 -1.04 -9.26 -2.57
CA ARG A 236 -1.30 -10.52 -3.25
C ARG A 236 -0.25 -11.54 -2.85
N ILE A 237 -0.70 -12.70 -2.39
CA ILE A 237 0.15 -13.86 -2.15
C ILE A 237 -0.32 -14.95 -3.11
N SER A 238 0.60 -15.54 -3.88
CA SER A 238 0.32 -16.68 -4.75
C SER A 238 0.97 -17.92 -4.16
N HIS A 239 0.17 -18.92 -3.85
CA HIS A 239 0.65 -20.21 -3.39
C HIS A 239 0.63 -21.18 -4.58
N TYR A 240 1.79 -21.76 -4.89
CA TYR A 240 1.89 -22.83 -5.90
C TYR A 240 1.92 -24.17 -5.15
N ARG A 241 1.12 -25.14 -5.61
CA ARG A 241 1.30 -26.53 -5.17
C ARG A 241 2.23 -27.20 -6.17
N ASP A 242 3.32 -27.76 -5.67
CA ASP A 242 4.11 -28.69 -6.46
C ASP A 242 3.22 -29.90 -6.77
N THR A 243 2.87 -30.08 -8.04
CA THR A 243 2.27 -31.32 -8.51
C THR A 243 3.34 -32.38 -8.47
N VAL A 244 3.28 -33.26 -7.46
CA VAL A 244 4.06 -34.50 -7.38
C VAL A 244 3.66 -35.44 -8.50
#